data_d5095eb1b147a658c4ed09f75cf54093
#
_entry.id   d5095eb1b147a658c4ed09f75cf54093
#
_cell.length_a   1.000
_cell.length_b   1.000
_cell.length_c   1.000
_cell.angle_alpha   90.00
_cell.angle_beta   90.00
_cell.angle_gamma   90.00
#
_symmetry.space_group_name_H-M   'P 1'
#
loop_
_entity.id
_entity.type
_entity.pdbx_description
1 polymer ?
#
loop_
_entity_poly.entity_id
_entity_poly.type
_entity_poly.pdbx_seq_one_letter_code
_entity_poly.pdbx_strand_id
1 'polypeptide(L)'
;FEDFTPGGTNSGLANFLVGLPDTFFQAPAAPSNIRTKATYIFGQDEWHVANNLVLTYGLRYEYSTPKSDTQGRTFSIVPGAQSTVFPGAPVGLLFPGDKGAPTGSNFPDRNDFAPRFGFAWQPFKNTRTSLRGGFGVFYDVLKAEDNFQFNGQIPFASSAFIGFDGTGVAGPFGFFSDPFGSTGSPNPFPSKPIDHSVDFASTFGPFGGGGVFFVDPHLRTPYTYQYNLNIEREIARKLTLQVAYVGSSSHGLTGLKDINPFDPATLGTANPTRILNETPGNTSSSFSFLPQFMNVANANYNSLQFSLRQQTAKVPVLGSMYYTFAYTYAHTIDFASGFRNNNSQVPFFLPQIFRSSSDFDLRHVITFNGGWDLPFNHGPEKLVKGWSLFPIVTWRTGYPFSVTAGLPASTSQPGPSGAGDRQLVNADQIAPIHYLSGNTSQKVNGTSGFFLFDPSAFSDSPTPPYGTAARNAFRLPGRTNMDLSLVKNTPIHGDRVSVRLNVDAFNIFNHTQFRSVSTNASSNIFGQVTSAYDPRVLQLGAHIIF
;
A
#
# COMPACT_ATOMS: atom_id res chain seq x y z
N PHE A 1 -21.27 0.38 -21.39
CA PHE A 1 -21.80 -0.50 -22.44
C PHE A 1 -20.99 -1.78 -22.49
N GLU A 2 -21.55 -2.89 -22.01
CA GLU A 2 -20.86 -4.18 -21.93
C GLU A 2 -21.53 -5.22 -22.86
N ASP A 3 -20.81 -6.31 -23.16
CA ASP A 3 -21.31 -7.37 -24.04
C ASP A 3 -22.51 -8.13 -23.42
N PHE A 4 -22.61 -8.13 -22.09
CA PHE A 4 -23.64 -8.84 -21.34
C PHE A 4 -24.74 -7.93 -20.74
N THR A 5 -24.97 -6.76 -21.35
CA THR A 5 -26.07 -5.87 -20.91
C THR A 5 -27.42 -6.63 -20.98
N PRO A 6 -28.15 -6.77 -19.85
CA PRO A 6 -29.45 -7.45 -19.86
C PRO A 6 -30.44 -6.80 -20.83
N GLY A 7 -31.06 -7.62 -21.67
CA GLY A 7 -31.92 -7.14 -22.74
C GLY A 7 -31.20 -6.49 -23.93
N GLY A 8 -29.86 -6.51 -23.90
CA GLY A 8 -29.01 -5.97 -24.96
C GLY A 8 -28.72 -6.96 -26.09
N THR A 9 -27.79 -6.56 -26.95
CA THR A 9 -27.45 -7.27 -28.20
C THR A 9 -26.33 -8.31 -28.03
N ASN A 10 -25.82 -8.56 -26.83
CA ASN A 10 -24.60 -9.35 -26.53
C ASN A 10 -23.33 -8.80 -27.19
N SER A 11 -23.30 -7.52 -27.48
CA SER A 11 -22.11 -6.81 -27.99
C SER A 11 -22.11 -5.37 -27.46
N GLY A 12 -21.08 -4.98 -26.73
CA GLY A 12 -20.96 -3.63 -26.15
C GLY A 12 -21.01 -2.53 -27.23
N LEU A 13 -20.43 -2.77 -28.40
CA LEU A 13 -20.51 -1.83 -29.51
C LEU A 13 -21.94 -1.71 -30.07
N ALA A 14 -22.62 -2.82 -30.24
CA ALA A 14 -24.01 -2.80 -30.72
C ALA A 14 -24.95 -2.17 -29.66
N ASN A 15 -24.74 -2.46 -28.38
CA ASN A 15 -25.46 -1.82 -27.28
C ASN A 15 -25.24 -0.29 -27.27
N PHE A 16 -24.02 0.16 -27.52
CA PHE A 16 -23.73 1.59 -27.68
C PHE A 16 -24.49 2.21 -28.86
N LEU A 17 -24.50 1.55 -30.02
CA LEU A 17 -25.17 2.06 -31.23
C LEU A 17 -26.68 2.17 -31.07
N VAL A 18 -27.29 1.28 -30.29
CA VAL A 18 -28.75 1.33 -30.02
C VAL A 18 -29.10 2.10 -28.74
N GLY A 19 -28.07 2.65 -28.02
CA GLY A 19 -28.26 3.48 -26.85
C GLY A 19 -28.67 2.72 -25.58
N LEU A 20 -28.27 1.46 -25.44
CA LEU A 20 -28.56 0.62 -24.25
C LEU A 20 -27.33 0.56 -23.31
N PRO A 21 -27.18 1.47 -22.32
CA PRO A 21 -26.13 1.38 -21.35
C PRO A 21 -26.36 0.23 -20.35
N ASP A 22 -25.28 -0.41 -19.90
CA ASP A 22 -25.29 -1.31 -18.74
C ASP A 22 -25.31 -0.53 -17.42
N THR A 23 -24.62 0.60 -17.40
CA THR A 23 -24.57 1.51 -16.27
C THR A 23 -24.60 2.96 -16.75
N PHE A 24 -25.24 3.82 -15.95
CA PHE A 24 -25.24 5.27 -16.17
C PHE A 24 -24.93 5.98 -14.85
N PHE A 25 -23.95 6.84 -14.88
CA PHE A 25 -23.58 7.66 -13.73
C PHE A 25 -23.65 9.14 -14.09
N GLN A 26 -24.33 9.91 -13.28
CA GLN A 26 -24.39 11.37 -13.37
C GLN A 26 -24.16 12.00 -12.00
N ALA A 27 -23.31 13.01 -11.94
CA ALA A 27 -23.08 13.82 -10.74
C ALA A 27 -23.03 15.28 -11.12
N PRO A 28 -23.42 16.22 -10.21
CA PRO A 28 -23.25 17.64 -10.43
C PRO A 28 -21.77 17.99 -10.40
N ALA A 29 -21.41 19.10 -11.02
CA ALA A 29 -20.14 19.73 -10.77
C ALA A 29 -20.10 20.19 -9.29
N ALA A 30 -19.29 19.56 -8.48
CA ALA A 30 -19.11 19.88 -7.06
C ALA A 30 -17.71 20.48 -6.84
N PRO A 31 -17.48 21.76 -7.14
CA PRO A 31 -16.18 22.38 -6.91
C PRO A 31 -15.87 22.40 -5.43
N SER A 32 -14.69 21.92 -5.08
CA SER A 32 -14.19 21.86 -3.72
C SER A 32 -13.38 23.12 -3.40
N ASN A 33 -13.75 23.82 -2.35
CA ASN A 33 -13.05 25.01 -1.86
C ASN A 33 -12.38 24.76 -0.51
N ILE A 34 -11.52 23.74 -0.48
CA ILE A 34 -10.85 23.31 0.75
C ILE A 34 -9.72 24.27 1.11
N ARG A 35 -9.63 24.58 2.40
CA ARG A 35 -8.60 25.43 2.99
C ARG A 35 -7.93 24.72 4.16
N THR A 36 -6.62 24.84 4.21
CA THR A 36 -5.79 24.47 5.37
C THR A 36 -4.65 25.48 5.49
N LYS A 37 -4.19 25.72 6.71
CA LYS A 37 -3.01 26.57 7.01
C LYS A 37 -2.02 25.72 7.78
N ALA A 38 -0.76 25.76 7.36
CA ALA A 38 0.31 25.06 8.04
C ALA A 38 1.35 26.07 8.57
N THR A 39 1.76 25.90 9.82
CA THR A 39 2.77 26.72 10.49
C THR A 39 3.84 25.78 11.03
N TYR A 40 5.09 26.05 10.66
CA TYR A 40 6.25 25.29 11.10
C TYR A 40 7.28 26.24 11.68
N ILE A 41 7.71 25.96 12.92
CA ILE A 41 8.76 26.72 13.62
C ILE A 41 9.81 25.72 14.08
N PHE A 42 11.08 26.03 13.90
CA PHE A 42 12.15 25.17 14.36
C PHE A 42 13.35 25.96 14.87
N GLY A 43 14.08 25.33 15.80
CA GLY A 43 15.40 25.74 16.24
C GLY A 43 16.32 24.52 16.27
N GLN A 44 17.51 24.68 15.78
CA GLN A 44 18.53 23.61 15.73
C GLN A 44 19.91 24.19 16.00
N ASP A 45 20.74 23.41 16.65
CA ASP A 45 22.14 23.76 16.92
C ASP A 45 23.06 22.56 16.68
N GLU A 46 24.31 22.84 16.33
CA GLU A 46 25.38 21.88 16.16
C GLU A 46 26.52 22.26 17.10
N TRP A 47 26.72 21.44 18.10
CA TRP A 47 27.71 21.67 19.12
C TRP A 47 28.96 20.80 18.95
N HIS A 48 30.07 21.44 18.63
CA HIS A 48 31.41 20.82 18.63
C HIS A 48 31.93 20.68 20.06
N VAL A 49 31.54 19.59 20.74
CA VAL A 49 31.92 19.31 22.13
C VAL A 49 33.43 19.11 22.26
N ALA A 50 34.01 18.48 21.24
CA ALA A 50 35.46 18.25 21.12
C ALA A 50 35.83 18.13 19.63
N ASN A 51 37.11 18.12 19.31
CA ASN A 51 37.60 17.98 17.92
C ASN A 51 37.14 16.68 17.25
N ASN A 52 36.75 15.69 18.03
CA ASN A 52 36.33 14.38 17.57
C ASN A 52 34.88 14.03 17.93
N LEU A 53 34.09 14.97 18.50
CA LEU A 53 32.71 14.77 18.91
C LEU A 53 31.85 15.97 18.55
N VAL A 54 30.87 15.73 17.72
CA VAL A 54 29.83 16.70 17.33
C VAL A 54 28.49 16.17 17.77
N LEU A 55 27.68 17.02 18.41
CA LEU A 55 26.30 16.78 18.77
C LEU A 55 25.41 17.71 17.94
N THR A 56 24.33 17.19 17.42
CA THR A 56 23.29 17.96 16.73
C THR A 56 21.98 17.77 17.48
N TYR A 57 21.32 18.82 17.85
CA TYR A 57 20.01 18.75 18.51
C TYR A 57 19.10 19.86 18.03
N GLY A 58 17.82 19.60 18.05
CA GLY A 58 16.83 20.56 17.62
C GLY A 58 15.42 20.17 18.02
N LEU A 59 14.56 21.15 17.95
CA LEU A 59 13.12 20.99 18.15
C LEU A 59 12.39 21.68 17.00
N ARG A 60 11.41 21.00 16.43
CA ARG A 60 10.48 21.55 15.46
C ARG A 60 9.08 21.44 16.02
N TYR A 61 8.31 22.48 15.94
CA TYR A 61 6.87 22.50 16.17
C TYR A 61 6.15 22.56 14.83
N GLU A 62 5.17 21.68 14.65
CA GLU A 62 4.38 21.60 13.43
C GLU A 62 2.90 21.75 13.79
N TYR A 63 2.20 22.60 13.07
CA TYR A 63 0.77 22.75 13.21
C TYR A 63 0.11 22.93 11.85
N SER A 64 -0.84 22.06 11.55
CA SER A 64 -1.70 22.19 10.38
C SER A 64 -3.15 22.28 10.84
N THR A 65 -3.87 23.32 10.40
CA THR A 65 -5.29 23.40 10.69
C THR A 65 -6.02 22.25 10.03
N PRO A 66 -7.07 21.68 10.66
CA PRO A 66 -7.99 20.79 9.98
C PRO A 66 -8.44 21.40 8.65
N LYS A 67 -8.63 20.57 7.65
CA LYS A 67 -9.18 21.02 6.37
C LYS A 67 -10.62 21.44 6.54
N SER A 68 -10.99 22.56 5.94
CA SER A 68 -12.36 23.07 5.98
C SER A 68 -12.79 23.51 4.59
N ASP A 69 -14.03 23.21 4.23
CA ASP A 69 -14.66 23.79 3.05
C ASP A 69 -15.19 25.18 3.37
N THR A 70 -14.98 26.15 2.48
CA THR A 70 -15.39 27.54 2.69
C THR A 70 -16.91 27.72 2.77
N GLN A 71 -17.68 26.75 2.31
CA GLN A 71 -19.14 26.73 2.38
C GLN A 71 -19.68 25.84 3.50
N GLY A 72 -18.80 25.29 4.36
CA GLY A 72 -19.19 24.40 5.46
C GLY A 72 -19.75 23.04 5.03
N ARG A 73 -19.47 22.59 3.82
CA ARG A 73 -19.98 21.34 3.26
C ARG A 73 -19.15 20.17 3.74
N THR A 74 -19.38 19.72 4.94
CA THR A 74 -18.78 18.51 5.51
C THR A 74 -19.74 17.87 6.50
N PHE A 75 -19.42 16.68 6.96
CA PHE A 75 -20.18 15.96 7.97
C PHE A 75 -19.25 15.17 8.88
N SER A 76 -19.80 14.71 9.99
CA SER A 76 -19.10 13.85 10.96
C SER A 76 -20.05 12.80 11.48
N ILE A 77 -19.52 11.64 11.85
CA ILE A 77 -20.30 10.60 12.54
C ILE A 77 -19.97 10.66 14.03
N VAL A 78 -20.99 10.93 14.84
CA VAL A 78 -20.96 10.95 16.31
C VAL A 78 -22.11 10.09 16.82
N PRO A 79 -21.90 8.82 17.15
CA PRO A 79 -22.97 7.88 17.51
C PRO A 79 -23.90 8.43 18.61
N GLY A 80 -25.21 8.28 18.41
CA GLY A 80 -26.22 8.69 19.36
C GLY A 80 -26.57 10.20 19.41
N ALA A 81 -25.87 11.03 18.62
CA ALA A 81 -26.16 12.47 18.55
C ALA A 81 -27.12 12.78 17.39
N GLN A 82 -28.11 13.66 17.64
CA GLN A 82 -29.04 14.10 16.61
C GLN A 82 -28.62 15.48 16.08
N SER A 83 -28.63 15.63 14.76
CA SER A 83 -28.37 16.92 14.13
C SER A 83 -29.50 17.92 14.39
N THR A 84 -29.12 19.16 14.68
CA THR A 84 -30.02 20.30 14.75
C THR A 84 -29.97 21.13 13.47
N VAL A 85 -28.92 21.00 12.69
CA VAL A 85 -28.74 21.64 11.37
C VAL A 85 -29.57 20.93 10.32
N PHE A 86 -29.61 19.61 10.35
CA PHE A 86 -30.48 18.75 9.51
C PHE A 86 -31.29 17.81 10.40
N PRO A 87 -32.47 18.21 10.90
CA PRO A 87 -33.26 17.39 11.82
C PRO A 87 -33.73 16.05 11.23
N GLY A 88 -33.85 15.96 9.90
CA GLY A 88 -34.19 14.72 9.19
C GLY A 88 -33.02 13.78 8.91
N ALA A 89 -31.82 14.12 9.38
CA ALA A 89 -30.65 13.24 9.24
C ALA A 89 -30.73 12.06 10.22
N PRO A 90 -30.14 10.88 9.86
CA PRO A 90 -30.02 9.75 10.77
C PRO A 90 -29.31 10.14 12.08
N VAL A 91 -29.69 9.49 13.18
CA VAL A 91 -29.05 9.69 14.49
C VAL A 91 -27.58 9.23 14.40
N GLY A 92 -26.67 10.12 14.67
CA GLY A 92 -25.23 9.92 14.54
C GLY A 92 -24.60 10.73 13.41
N LEU A 93 -25.37 11.28 12.48
CA LEU A 93 -24.85 12.13 11.40
C LEU A 93 -24.98 13.61 11.78
N LEU A 94 -23.82 14.27 11.95
CA LEU A 94 -23.74 15.69 12.35
C LEU A 94 -23.06 16.54 11.27
N PHE A 95 -23.36 17.84 11.31
CA PHE A 95 -22.86 18.83 10.36
C PHE A 95 -22.21 20.01 11.10
N PRO A 96 -21.39 20.83 10.42
CA PRO A 96 -20.88 22.07 11.01
C PRO A 96 -22.01 22.94 11.55
N GLY A 97 -21.89 23.33 12.82
CA GLY A 97 -22.96 24.03 13.56
C GLY A 97 -23.64 23.15 14.60
N ASP A 98 -23.62 21.84 14.46
CA ASP A 98 -24.09 20.91 15.48
C ASP A 98 -23.12 20.83 16.66
N LYS A 99 -23.66 20.66 17.87
CA LYS A 99 -22.85 20.42 19.07
C LYS A 99 -22.09 19.09 18.94
N GLY A 100 -20.77 19.15 19.02
CA GLY A 100 -19.90 17.96 18.91
C GLY A 100 -19.37 17.70 17.50
N ALA A 101 -19.81 18.44 16.49
CA ALA A 101 -19.22 18.40 15.16
C ALA A 101 -18.06 19.40 15.02
N PRO A 102 -16.92 19.02 14.41
CA PRO A 102 -15.90 19.99 14.02
C PRO A 102 -16.38 20.86 12.86
N THR A 103 -15.80 22.05 12.72
CA THR A 103 -16.09 22.96 11.58
C THR A 103 -15.39 22.54 10.29
N GLY A 104 -14.45 21.63 10.37
CA GLY A 104 -13.70 21.04 9.27
C GLY A 104 -13.71 19.51 9.34
N SER A 105 -12.68 18.86 8.78
CA SER A 105 -12.57 17.40 8.77
C SER A 105 -12.50 16.78 10.16
N ASN A 106 -11.80 17.42 11.09
CA ASN A 106 -11.56 16.95 12.46
C ASN A 106 -11.30 18.11 13.42
N PHE A 107 -11.20 17.84 14.71
CA PHE A 107 -10.75 18.80 15.71
C PHE A 107 -9.24 19.07 15.57
N PRO A 108 -8.76 20.29 15.88
CA PRO A 108 -7.35 20.63 15.77
C PRO A 108 -6.45 19.78 16.67
N ASP A 109 -5.36 19.26 16.13
CA ASP A 109 -4.23 18.73 16.88
C ASP A 109 -3.15 19.80 16.99
N ARG A 110 -2.58 20.04 18.19
CA ARG A 110 -1.68 21.16 18.46
C ARG A 110 -0.42 20.74 19.21
N ASN A 111 -0.19 19.45 19.38
CA ASN A 111 0.90 18.92 20.19
C ASN A 111 2.02 18.29 19.37
N ASP A 112 2.16 18.66 18.10
CA ASP A 112 3.12 18.07 17.18
C ASP A 112 4.52 18.68 17.38
N PHE A 113 5.21 18.22 18.44
CA PHE A 113 6.59 18.58 18.74
C PHE A 113 7.54 17.48 18.25
N ALA A 114 8.44 17.83 17.36
CA ALA A 114 9.39 16.95 16.69
C ALA A 114 10.82 17.18 17.17
N PRO A 115 11.23 16.65 18.33
CA PRO A 115 12.62 16.68 18.78
C PRO A 115 13.51 15.83 17.86
N ARG A 116 14.75 16.28 17.67
CA ARG A 116 15.78 15.58 16.91
C ARG A 116 17.10 15.64 17.67
N PHE A 117 17.79 14.54 17.70
CA PHE A 117 19.12 14.42 18.28
C PHE A 117 20.01 13.58 17.39
N GLY A 118 21.27 13.98 17.24
CA GLY A 118 22.28 13.25 16.51
C GLY A 118 23.66 13.44 17.12
N PHE A 119 24.54 12.51 16.85
CA PHE A 119 25.94 12.64 17.19
C PHE A 119 26.84 12.01 16.11
N ALA A 120 28.05 12.57 15.98
CA ALA A 120 29.14 12.01 15.22
C ALA A 120 30.41 12.02 16.10
N TRP A 121 30.96 10.84 16.32
CA TRP A 121 32.09 10.64 17.21
C TRP A 121 33.18 9.81 16.56
N GLN A 122 34.41 10.28 16.66
CA GLN A 122 35.64 9.55 16.29
C GLN A 122 36.39 9.15 17.57
N PRO A 123 36.10 7.98 18.17
CA PRO A 123 36.57 7.61 19.50
C PRO A 123 38.10 7.41 19.59
N PHE A 124 38.75 7.16 18.46
CA PHE A 124 40.19 6.83 18.43
C PHE A 124 41.01 7.88 17.71
N LYS A 125 42.24 8.11 18.16
CA LYS A 125 43.18 9.08 17.56
C LYS A 125 43.55 8.77 16.10
N ASN A 126 43.40 7.51 15.67
CA ASN A 126 43.76 7.06 14.31
C ASN A 126 42.70 7.41 13.23
N THR A 127 41.61 8.09 13.58
CA THR A 127 40.52 8.54 12.67
C THR A 127 39.93 7.48 11.76
N ARG A 128 40.24 6.18 11.97
CA ARG A 128 39.77 5.07 11.13
C ARG A 128 38.38 4.55 11.52
N THR A 129 37.87 4.98 12.67
CA THR A 129 36.58 4.55 13.19
C THR A 129 35.71 5.76 13.42
N SER A 130 34.50 5.73 12.87
CA SER A 130 33.43 6.71 13.10
C SER A 130 32.22 6.02 13.68
N LEU A 131 31.68 6.60 14.75
CA LEU A 131 30.41 6.21 15.36
C LEU A 131 29.43 7.35 15.14
N ARG A 132 28.27 7.05 14.57
CA ARG A 132 27.21 8.02 14.31
C ARG A 132 25.88 7.46 14.76
N GLY A 133 25.06 8.32 15.33
CA GLY A 133 23.71 7.92 15.72
C GLY A 133 22.77 9.09 15.68
N GLY A 134 21.49 8.76 15.60
CA GLY A 134 20.44 9.76 15.58
C GLY A 134 19.11 9.20 16.04
N PHE A 135 18.30 10.10 16.56
CA PHE A 135 16.92 9.90 16.94
C PHE A 135 16.10 11.11 16.50
N GLY A 136 14.91 10.90 16.02
CA GLY A 136 14.00 12.00 15.69
C GLY A 136 12.55 11.56 15.67
N VAL A 137 11.67 12.54 15.93
CA VAL A 137 10.23 12.41 15.78
C VAL A 137 9.80 13.13 14.50
N PHE A 138 8.95 12.48 13.71
CA PHE A 138 8.46 12.98 12.43
C PHE A 138 6.95 12.82 12.37
N TYR A 139 6.25 13.85 11.95
CA TYR A 139 4.81 13.86 11.78
C TYR A 139 4.42 13.73 10.32
N ASP A 140 3.30 13.08 10.06
CA ASP A 140 2.73 12.96 8.72
C ASP A 140 1.30 13.50 8.69
N VAL A 141 1.10 14.59 7.96
CA VAL A 141 -0.18 15.27 7.87
C VAL A 141 -1.01 14.66 6.74
N LEU A 142 -2.25 14.31 7.05
CA LEU A 142 -3.22 13.81 6.06
C LEU A 142 -3.43 14.87 4.95
N LYS A 143 -3.20 14.50 3.68
CA LYS A 143 -3.07 15.51 2.61
C LYS A 143 -4.27 15.58 1.66
N ALA A 144 -4.69 14.50 1.06
CA ALA A 144 -5.62 14.55 -0.07
C ALA A 144 -6.89 13.72 0.13
N GLU A 145 -6.82 12.65 0.88
CA GLU A 145 -7.86 11.62 0.94
C GLU A 145 -9.12 12.07 1.66
N ASP A 146 -8.97 12.92 2.66
CA ASP A 146 -10.07 13.52 3.41
C ASP A 146 -10.88 14.53 2.60
N ASN A 147 -10.41 14.95 1.43
CA ASN A 147 -11.16 15.84 0.56
C ASN A 147 -12.48 15.20 0.09
N PHE A 148 -12.57 13.88 0.06
CA PHE A 148 -13.79 13.19 -0.38
C PHE A 148 -15.01 13.49 0.46
N GLN A 149 -14.88 13.78 1.74
CA GLN A 149 -16.01 14.18 2.57
C GLN A 149 -16.59 15.57 2.22
N PHE A 150 -15.84 16.36 1.42
CA PHE A 150 -16.29 17.67 0.97
C PHE A 150 -16.83 17.66 -0.46
N ASN A 151 -16.56 16.61 -1.23
CA ASN A 151 -16.85 16.55 -2.65
C ASN A 151 -17.99 15.59 -2.94
N GLY A 152 -19.12 16.11 -3.38
CA GLY A 152 -20.17 15.29 -3.95
C GLY A 152 -20.87 14.36 -2.97
N GLN A 153 -20.82 14.65 -1.66
CA GLN A 153 -21.51 13.86 -0.65
C GLN A 153 -22.88 14.46 -0.33
N ILE A 154 -23.85 13.58 -0.03
CA ILE A 154 -25.17 14.01 0.45
C ILE A 154 -25.01 14.67 1.82
N PRO A 155 -25.78 15.74 2.12
CA PRO A 155 -26.82 16.36 1.27
C PRO A 155 -26.29 17.38 0.27
N PHE A 156 -24.98 17.66 0.25
CA PHE A 156 -24.37 18.79 -0.47
C PHE A 156 -24.26 18.56 -1.97
N ALA A 157 -24.17 17.32 -2.39
CA ALA A 157 -24.29 16.91 -3.77
C ALA A 157 -24.89 15.50 -3.82
N SER A 158 -25.78 15.30 -4.78
CA SER A 158 -26.33 13.98 -5.08
C SER A 158 -25.70 13.45 -6.36
N SER A 159 -25.38 12.17 -6.38
CA SER A 159 -25.06 11.47 -7.61
C SER A 159 -26.15 10.47 -7.93
N ALA A 160 -26.45 10.29 -9.20
CA ALA A 160 -27.33 9.23 -9.66
C ALA A 160 -26.48 8.13 -10.31
N PHE A 161 -26.62 6.94 -9.80
CA PHE A 161 -26.08 5.72 -10.41
C PHE A 161 -27.24 4.82 -10.78
N ILE A 162 -27.40 4.56 -12.06
CA ILE A 162 -28.40 3.65 -12.59
C ILE A 162 -27.62 2.48 -13.16
N GLY A 163 -27.82 1.29 -12.62
CA GLY A 163 -27.07 0.13 -13.02
C GLY A 163 -27.88 -1.15 -12.81
N PHE A 164 -27.41 -2.23 -13.39
CA PHE A 164 -27.93 -3.56 -13.17
C PHE A 164 -27.53 -4.03 -11.76
N ASP A 165 -28.51 -4.32 -10.92
CA ASP A 165 -28.31 -4.69 -9.52
C ASP A 165 -27.94 -6.17 -9.30
N GLY A 166 -27.75 -6.94 -10.38
CA GLY A 166 -27.43 -8.37 -10.30
C GLY A 166 -28.59 -9.26 -9.87
N THR A 167 -29.77 -8.72 -9.61
CA THR A 167 -30.93 -9.51 -9.18
C THR A 167 -31.65 -10.22 -10.35
N GLY A 168 -31.18 -9.99 -11.57
CA GLY A 168 -31.78 -10.62 -12.78
C GLY A 168 -33.14 -10.05 -13.16
N VAL A 169 -33.59 -8.98 -12.55
CA VAL A 169 -34.78 -8.26 -12.99
C VAL A 169 -34.42 -7.46 -14.23
N ALA A 170 -34.58 -8.08 -15.37
CA ALA A 170 -34.45 -7.45 -16.67
C ALA A 170 -35.57 -6.41 -16.85
N GLY A 171 -35.32 -5.19 -16.41
CA GLY A 171 -35.99 -4.05 -17.01
C GLY A 171 -34.99 -3.40 -17.95
N PRO A 172 -35.35 -2.98 -19.14
CA PRO A 172 -34.45 -2.14 -19.90
C PRO A 172 -34.17 -0.90 -19.04
N PHE A 173 -32.91 -0.72 -18.64
CA PHE A 173 -32.46 0.61 -18.26
C PHE A 173 -32.90 1.55 -19.40
N GLY A 174 -33.37 2.75 -19.08
CA GLY A 174 -33.79 3.69 -20.12
C GLY A 174 -32.70 3.80 -21.17
N PHE A 175 -33.11 4.14 -22.36
CA PHE A 175 -32.15 4.47 -23.41
C PHE A 175 -31.21 5.59 -22.91
N PHE A 176 -30.01 5.61 -23.40
CA PHE A 176 -29.06 6.69 -23.09
C PHE A 176 -29.67 8.09 -23.31
N SER A 177 -30.64 8.23 -24.18
CA SER A 177 -31.41 9.45 -24.39
C SER A 177 -32.31 9.85 -23.23
N ASP A 178 -32.76 8.88 -22.41
CA ASP A 178 -33.54 9.10 -21.18
C ASP A 178 -33.15 8.07 -20.10
N PRO A 179 -32.01 8.25 -19.46
CA PRO A 179 -31.48 7.27 -18.48
C PRO A 179 -32.40 7.10 -17.26
N PHE A 180 -33.21 8.09 -16.94
CA PHE A 180 -34.06 8.10 -15.76
C PHE A 180 -35.48 7.53 -16.05
N GLY A 181 -35.89 7.43 -17.33
CA GLY A 181 -37.21 7.00 -17.69
C GLY A 181 -37.62 5.63 -17.16
N SER A 182 -36.66 4.69 -17.06
CA SER A 182 -36.93 3.33 -16.53
C SER A 182 -36.99 3.25 -15.01
N THR A 183 -36.47 4.25 -14.28
CA THR A 183 -36.42 4.21 -12.82
C THR A 183 -37.73 4.61 -12.15
N GLY A 184 -38.68 5.19 -12.92
CA GLY A 184 -39.89 5.80 -12.38
C GLY A 184 -39.62 7.05 -11.52
N SER A 185 -38.37 7.49 -11.42
CA SER A 185 -37.97 8.67 -10.68
C SER A 185 -37.56 9.80 -11.63
N PRO A 186 -37.90 11.07 -11.35
CA PRO A 186 -37.49 12.17 -12.20
C PRO A 186 -35.97 12.38 -12.15
N ASN A 187 -35.42 12.93 -13.23
CA ASN A 187 -34.02 13.33 -13.26
C ASN A 187 -33.72 14.31 -12.11
N PRO A 188 -32.81 14.01 -11.17
CA PRO A 188 -32.52 14.87 -10.03
C PRO A 188 -31.67 16.10 -10.40
N PHE A 189 -31.27 16.25 -11.64
CA PHE A 189 -30.42 17.34 -12.11
C PHE A 189 -31.17 18.38 -12.95
N PRO A 190 -30.77 19.67 -12.86
CA PRO A 190 -29.71 20.23 -12.02
C PRO A 190 -30.06 20.14 -10.52
N SER A 191 -29.00 19.98 -9.69
CA SER A 191 -29.17 19.89 -8.24
C SER A 191 -29.85 21.15 -7.68
N LYS A 192 -30.84 20.98 -6.83
CA LYS A 192 -31.54 22.06 -6.14
C LYS A 192 -30.69 22.57 -4.95
N PRO A 193 -30.90 23.82 -4.48
CA PRO A 193 -30.34 24.24 -3.21
C PRO A 193 -30.71 23.30 -2.07
N ILE A 194 -29.80 23.18 -1.09
CA ILE A 194 -29.96 22.25 0.03
C ILE A 194 -31.13 22.75 0.91
N ASP A 195 -32.07 21.87 1.13
CA ASP A 195 -33.15 22.08 2.09
C ASP A 195 -32.78 21.42 3.42
N HIS A 196 -32.63 22.22 4.48
CA HIS A 196 -32.27 21.73 5.81
C HIS A 196 -33.38 20.87 6.46
N SER A 197 -34.62 20.93 5.96
CA SER A 197 -35.74 20.12 6.41
C SER A 197 -35.87 18.78 5.70
N VAL A 198 -34.94 18.44 4.81
CA VAL A 198 -34.99 17.21 4.00
C VAL A 198 -35.00 15.95 4.88
N ASP A 199 -35.86 15.01 4.56
CA ASP A 199 -35.82 13.66 5.12
C ASP A 199 -34.80 12.82 4.35
N PHE A 200 -33.72 12.46 5.02
CA PHE A 200 -32.61 11.72 4.42
C PHE A 200 -33.05 10.34 3.91
N ALA A 201 -33.82 9.61 4.70
CA ALA A 201 -34.22 8.24 4.37
C ALA A 201 -35.03 8.16 3.07
N SER A 202 -35.99 9.08 2.89
CA SER A 202 -36.85 9.11 1.71
C SER A 202 -36.19 9.77 0.50
N THR A 203 -35.21 10.68 0.73
CA THR A 203 -34.60 11.47 -0.35
C THR A 203 -33.33 10.83 -0.91
N PHE A 204 -32.49 10.27 -0.03
CA PHE A 204 -31.15 9.76 -0.40
C PHE A 204 -30.98 8.27 -0.17
N GLY A 205 -31.92 7.61 0.53
CA GLY A 205 -31.74 6.24 1.00
C GLY A 205 -30.67 6.14 2.12
N PRO A 206 -30.07 4.96 2.34
CA PRO A 206 -29.08 4.77 3.38
C PRO A 206 -27.85 5.66 3.19
N PHE A 207 -27.48 6.44 4.22
CA PHE A 207 -26.28 7.25 4.18
C PHE A 207 -25.02 6.34 4.21
N GLY A 208 -24.08 6.58 3.32
CA GLY A 208 -22.84 5.81 3.22
C GLY A 208 -22.70 5.08 1.90
N GLY A 209 -21.92 4.01 1.90
CA GLY A 209 -21.64 3.21 0.71
C GLY A 209 -20.30 3.53 0.05
N GLY A 210 -20.04 2.91 -1.10
CA GLY A 210 -18.71 2.86 -1.73
C GLY A 210 -18.07 4.16 -2.17
N GLY A 211 -18.79 5.27 -2.15
CA GLY A 211 -18.28 6.59 -2.52
C GLY A 211 -18.05 7.52 -1.35
N VAL A 212 -18.48 7.15 -0.13
CA VAL A 212 -18.42 8.00 1.05
C VAL A 212 -17.19 7.67 1.88
N PHE A 213 -16.18 8.53 1.84
CA PHE A 213 -15.00 8.46 2.71
C PHE A 213 -14.94 9.72 3.56
N PHE A 214 -14.66 9.58 4.83
CA PHE A 214 -14.59 10.71 5.75
C PHE A 214 -13.58 10.46 6.88
N VAL A 215 -13.30 11.49 7.64
CA VAL A 215 -12.24 11.50 8.67
C VAL A 215 -12.89 11.40 10.05
N ASP A 216 -12.25 10.67 10.95
CA ASP A 216 -12.60 10.67 12.37
C ASP A 216 -12.51 12.11 12.92
N PRO A 217 -13.57 12.64 13.54
CA PRO A 217 -13.52 13.95 14.18
C PRO A 217 -12.35 14.14 15.17
N HIS A 218 -11.86 13.05 15.76
CA HIS A 218 -10.76 13.04 16.73
C HIS A 218 -9.43 12.55 16.14
N LEU A 219 -9.31 12.53 14.80
CA LEU A 219 -8.06 12.13 14.15
C LEU A 219 -6.89 12.99 14.63
N ARG A 220 -5.83 12.33 15.08
CA ARG A 220 -4.54 12.91 15.47
C ARG A 220 -3.53 12.80 14.34
N THR A 221 -2.57 13.71 14.33
CA THR A 221 -1.46 13.63 13.39
C THR A 221 -0.62 12.38 13.67
N PRO A 222 -0.47 11.44 12.71
CA PRO A 222 0.42 10.29 12.86
C PRO A 222 1.86 10.73 13.06
N TYR A 223 2.61 9.96 13.84
CA TYR A 223 4.02 10.24 14.05
C TYR A 223 4.90 8.99 14.01
N THR A 224 6.16 9.19 13.69
CA THR A 224 7.16 8.13 13.59
C THR A 224 8.41 8.51 14.37
N TYR A 225 8.82 7.65 15.28
CA TYR A 225 10.17 7.64 15.84
C TYR A 225 11.10 7.00 14.82
N GLN A 226 12.18 7.68 14.47
CA GLN A 226 13.27 7.12 13.68
C GLN A 226 14.55 7.14 14.52
N TYR A 227 15.29 6.04 14.49
CA TYR A 227 16.53 5.90 15.24
C TYR A 227 17.53 5.05 14.47
N ASN A 228 18.79 5.42 14.59
CA ASN A 228 19.89 4.68 14.00
C ASN A 228 21.16 4.78 14.84
N LEU A 229 21.98 3.75 14.69
CA LEU A 229 23.34 3.71 15.22
C LEU A 229 24.23 3.06 14.16
N ASN A 230 25.28 3.74 13.75
CA ASN A 230 26.18 3.32 12.69
C ASN A 230 27.62 3.34 13.19
N ILE A 231 28.33 2.23 12.99
CA ILE A 231 29.76 2.09 13.21
C ILE A 231 30.41 1.86 11.85
N GLU A 232 31.31 2.75 11.48
CA GLU A 232 32.09 2.65 10.26
C GLU A 232 33.57 2.58 10.59
N ARG A 233 34.29 1.61 10.00
CA ARG A 233 35.73 1.44 10.25
C ARG A 233 36.48 1.03 8.98
N GLU A 234 37.59 1.72 8.72
CA GLU A 234 38.58 1.25 7.75
C GLU A 234 39.36 0.09 8.39
N ILE A 235 39.07 -1.15 7.96
CA ILE A 235 39.67 -2.37 8.50
C ILE A 235 40.96 -2.76 7.77
N ALA A 236 41.14 -2.31 6.53
CA ALA A 236 42.35 -2.42 5.74
C ALA A 236 42.42 -1.23 4.78
N ARG A 237 43.55 -1.04 4.10
CA ARG A 237 43.74 0.07 3.16
C ARG A 237 42.63 0.09 2.12
N LYS A 238 41.83 1.17 2.10
CA LYS A 238 40.70 1.37 1.19
C LYS A 238 39.55 0.34 1.35
N LEU A 239 39.53 -0.43 2.42
CA LEU A 239 38.48 -1.38 2.76
C LEU A 239 37.75 -0.91 4.00
N THR A 240 36.51 -0.51 3.84
CA THR A 240 35.63 0.02 4.89
C THR A 240 34.56 -0.98 5.23
N LEU A 241 34.44 -1.28 6.51
CA LEU A 241 33.34 -2.03 7.11
C LEU A 241 32.38 -1.07 7.77
N GLN A 242 31.10 -1.22 7.49
CA GLN A 242 30.01 -0.52 8.17
C GLN A 242 29.05 -1.52 8.78
N VAL A 243 28.67 -1.29 10.01
CA VAL A 243 27.58 -2.01 10.70
C VAL A 243 26.61 -0.98 11.24
N ALA A 244 25.35 -1.08 10.87
CA ALA A 244 24.32 -0.15 11.29
C ALA A 244 23.09 -0.87 11.82
N TYR A 245 22.52 -0.33 12.90
CA TYR A 245 21.16 -0.63 13.32
C TYR A 245 20.27 0.54 12.93
N VAL A 246 19.20 0.25 12.21
CA VAL A 246 18.22 1.26 11.77
C VAL A 246 16.82 0.78 12.14
N GLY A 247 16.06 1.65 12.77
CA GLY A 247 14.70 1.33 13.14
C GLY A 247 13.76 2.51 13.05
N SER A 248 12.49 2.19 12.93
CA SER A 248 11.39 3.13 13.05
C SER A 248 10.20 2.51 13.78
N SER A 249 9.47 3.35 14.51
CA SER A 249 8.22 2.97 15.17
C SER A 249 7.18 4.04 14.87
N SER A 250 6.19 3.70 14.08
CA SER A 250 5.12 4.59 13.65
C SER A 250 3.87 4.33 14.47
N HIS A 251 3.25 5.41 14.92
CA HIS A 251 2.10 5.39 15.82
C HIS A 251 0.96 6.22 15.26
N GLY A 252 -0.27 5.75 15.52
CA GLY A 252 -1.46 6.43 15.09
C GLY A 252 -1.56 6.58 13.57
N LEU A 253 -0.96 5.66 12.81
CA LEU A 253 -1.05 5.69 11.35
C LEU A 253 -2.51 5.67 10.91
N THR A 254 -2.80 6.53 9.98
CA THR A 254 -4.14 6.61 9.39
C THR A 254 -4.43 5.35 8.59
N GLY A 255 -5.50 4.70 8.92
CA GLY A 255 -6.03 3.56 8.19
C GLY A 255 -7.53 3.69 7.97
N LEU A 256 -8.05 2.95 7.03
CA LEU A 256 -9.47 2.92 6.71
C LEU A 256 -10.16 1.84 7.56
N LYS A 257 -11.30 2.19 8.16
CA LYS A 257 -12.12 1.29 8.97
C LYS A 257 -13.59 1.53 8.69
N ASP A 258 -14.37 0.48 8.46
CA ASP A 258 -15.82 0.60 8.47
C ASP A 258 -16.29 0.79 9.92
N ILE A 259 -16.92 1.90 10.21
CA ILE A 259 -17.46 2.19 11.55
C ILE A 259 -18.92 1.76 11.72
N ASN A 260 -19.52 1.19 10.68
CA ASN A 260 -20.85 0.62 10.72
C ASN A 260 -20.88 -0.83 10.18
N PRO A 261 -20.01 -1.72 10.72
CA PRO A 261 -20.03 -3.13 10.31
C PRO A 261 -21.32 -3.80 10.73
N PHE A 262 -21.58 -4.98 10.18
CA PHE A 262 -22.65 -5.82 10.69
C PHE A 262 -22.36 -6.26 12.13
N ASP A 263 -23.39 -6.30 12.96
CA ASP A 263 -23.30 -6.88 14.30
C ASP A 263 -23.03 -8.40 14.19
N PRO A 264 -21.90 -8.89 14.74
CA PRO A 264 -21.57 -10.32 14.71
C PRO A 264 -22.68 -11.22 15.29
N ALA A 265 -23.48 -10.72 16.24
CA ALA A 265 -24.59 -11.48 16.83
C ALA A 265 -25.72 -11.72 15.86
N THR A 266 -25.86 -10.90 14.81
CA THR A 266 -26.92 -11.01 13.81
C THR A 266 -26.46 -11.72 12.53
N LEU A 267 -25.17 -11.99 12.40
CA LEU A 267 -24.62 -12.73 11.25
C LEU A 267 -25.21 -14.15 11.22
N GLY A 268 -25.64 -14.57 10.02
CA GLY A 268 -26.30 -15.87 9.85
C GLY A 268 -27.82 -15.83 10.05
N THR A 269 -28.40 -14.71 10.46
CA THR A 269 -29.85 -14.49 10.44
C THR A 269 -30.34 -14.12 9.04
N ALA A 270 -31.64 -14.16 8.82
CA ALA A 270 -32.25 -13.76 7.54
C ALA A 270 -32.01 -12.25 7.23
N ASN A 271 -31.89 -11.43 8.25
CA ASN A 271 -31.73 -9.97 8.13
C ASN A 271 -30.64 -9.49 9.11
N PRO A 272 -29.36 -9.61 8.77
CA PRO A 272 -28.31 -9.09 9.61
C PRO A 272 -28.36 -7.56 9.68
N THR A 273 -28.10 -7.01 10.87
CA THR A 273 -28.16 -5.58 11.15
C THR A 273 -26.78 -4.97 11.27
N ARG A 274 -26.65 -3.67 10.99
CA ARG A 274 -25.44 -2.90 11.20
C ARG A 274 -25.50 -2.15 12.53
N ILE A 275 -24.37 -2.05 13.22
CA ILE A 275 -24.32 -1.56 14.63
C ILE A 275 -24.90 -0.15 14.82
N LEU A 276 -24.70 0.79 13.89
CA LEU A 276 -25.26 2.13 14.02
C LEU A 276 -26.75 2.19 13.69
N ASN A 277 -27.25 1.22 12.93
CA ASN A 277 -28.67 1.12 12.60
C ASN A 277 -29.50 0.59 13.79
N GLU A 278 -28.85 0.00 14.79
CA GLU A 278 -29.48 -0.44 16.06
C GLU A 278 -29.62 0.71 17.06
N THR A 279 -29.03 1.89 16.76
CA THR A 279 -29.19 3.08 17.61
C THR A 279 -30.65 3.52 17.61
N PRO A 280 -31.26 3.80 18.80
CA PRO A 280 -32.63 4.30 18.88
C PRO A 280 -32.83 5.55 18.00
N GLY A 281 -33.86 5.53 17.18
CA GLY A 281 -34.17 6.57 16.18
C GLY A 281 -33.65 6.26 14.79
N ASN A 282 -32.79 5.27 14.63
CA ASN A 282 -32.37 4.75 13.33
C ASN A 282 -33.23 3.55 12.89
N THR A 283 -33.13 3.23 11.59
CA THR A 283 -33.75 2.06 10.96
C THR A 283 -32.68 1.26 10.24
N SER A 284 -33.03 0.08 9.75
CA SER A 284 -32.14 -0.75 8.91
C SER A 284 -31.65 -0.04 7.64
N SER A 285 -32.32 1.05 7.25
CA SER A 285 -32.01 1.86 6.07
C SER A 285 -31.37 3.21 6.41
N SER A 286 -30.96 3.47 7.67
CA SER A 286 -30.36 4.74 8.04
C SER A 286 -28.95 4.90 7.51
N PHE A 287 -28.12 3.87 7.67
CA PHE A 287 -26.72 3.87 7.24
C PHE A 287 -26.38 2.59 6.45
N SER A 288 -25.60 2.76 5.42
CA SER A 288 -24.85 1.69 4.76
C SER A 288 -23.49 1.48 5.45
N PHE A 289 -22.51 0.89 4.78
CA PHE A 289 -21.16 0.85 5.36
C PHE A 289 -20.52 2.24 5.33
N LEU A 290 -19.69 2.53 6.34
CA LEU A 290 -19.14 3.86 6.60
C LEU A 290 -17.61 3.80 6.74
N PRO A 291 -16.87 3.88 5.63
CA PRO A 291 -15.41 3.86 5.65
C PRO A 291 -14.84 5.18 6.17
N GLN A 292 -14.25 5.14 7.36
CA GLN A 292 -13.68 6.28 8.05
C GLN A 292 -12.17 6.17 8.18
N PHE A 293 -11.46 7.26 7.88
CA PHE A 293 -10.02 7.39 8.16
C PHE A 293 -9.81 7.67 9.65
N MET A 294 -9.11 6.78 10.32
CA MET A 294 -8.87 6.80 11.77
C MET A 294 -7.42 6.47 12.10
N ASN A 295 -6.97 6.80 13.30
CA ASN A 295 -5.67 6.38 13.84
C ASN A 295 -5.74 4.92 14.33
N VAL A 296 -5.80 3.96 13.42
CA VAL A 296 -6.05 2.54 13.74
C VAL A 296 -4.83 1.65 13.58
N ALA A 297 -3.75 2.16 13.01
CA ALA A 297 -2.59 1.35 12.66
C ALA A 297 -1.31 1.84 13.34
N ASN A 298 -0.43 0.89 13.61
CA ASN A 298 0.95 1.12 14.02
C ASN A 298 1.85 0.28 13.15
N ALA A 299 3.08 0.73 12.93
CA ALA A 299 4.07 -0.02 12.18
C ALA A 299 5.43 0.05 12.87
N ASN A 300 6.19 -1.04 12.77
CA ASN A 300 7.55 -1.10 13.30
C ASN A 300 8.47 -1.68 12.24
N TYR A 301 9.61 -1.04 12.04
CA TYR A 301 10.71 -1.55 11.24
C TYR A 301 11.96 -1.60 12.08
N ASN A 302 12.69 -2.72 12.04
CA ASN A 302 13.99 -2.86 12.66
C ASN A 302 14.91 -3.62 11.72
N SER A 303 16.15 -3.15 11.57
CA SER A 303 17.14 -3.78 10.72
C SER A 303 18.54 -3.70 11.30
N LEU A 304 19.30 -4.78 11.08
CA LEU A 304 20.75 -4.81 11.18
C LEU A 304 21.32 -4.83 9.77
N GLN A 305 22.14 -3.85 9.45
CA GLN A 305 22.74 -3.66 8.14
C GLN A 305 24.25 -3.81 8.24
N PHE A 306 24.82 -4.55 7.31
CA PHE A 306 26.24 -4.77 7.18
C PHE A 306 26.66 -4.38 5.77
N SER A 307 27.72 -3.58 5.64
CA SER A 307 28.27 -3.21 4.34
C SER A 307 29.80 -3.30 4.37
N LEU A 308 30.36 -3.93 3.35
CA LEU A 308 31.80 -3.99 3.12
C LEU A 308 32.09 -3.37 1.77
N ARG A 309 32.86 -2.27 1.78
CA ARG A 309 33.18 -1.49 0.60
C ARG A 309 34.69 -1.44 0.37
N GLN A 310 35.14 -2.00 -0.76
CA GLN A 310 36.49 -1.83 -1.28
C GLN A 310 36.49 -0.73 -2.33
N GLN A 311 37.21 0.35 -2.08
CA GLN A 311 37.52 1.34 -3.12
C GLN A 311 38.59 0.75 -4.06
N THR A 312 38.67 1.30 -5.27
CA THR A 312 39.62 0.83 -6.30
C THR A 312 41.01 0.59 -5.73
N ALA A 313 41.42 -0.67 -5.75
CA ALA A 313 42.71 -1.12 -5.30
C ALA A 313 43.30 -2.12 -6.28
N LYS A 314 44.59 -1.98 -6.55
CA LYS A 314 45.35 -2.96 -7.32
C LYS A 314 45.76 -4.08 -6.38
N VAL A 315 45.26 -5.28 -6.65
CA VAL A 315 45.60 -6.49 -5.90
C VAL A 315 46.61 -7.27 -6.71
N PRO A 316 47.78 -7.65 -6.11
CA PRO A 316 48.77 -8.45 -6.82
C PRO A 316 48.13 -9.70 -7.42
N VAL A 317 48.49 -10.03 -8.66
CA VAL A 317 47.97 -11.16 -9.45
C VAL A 317 46.51 -11.04 -9.89
N LEU A 318 45.63 -10.40 -9.10
CA LEU A 318 44.20 -10.31 -9.40
C LEU A 318 43.82 -9.07 -10.22
N GLY A 319 44.70 -8.06 -10.35
CA GLY A 319 44.40 -6.83 -11.10
C GLY A 319 43.74 -5.75 -10.22
N SER A 320 43.02 -4.84 -10.86
CA SER A 320 42.35 -3.74 -10.17
C SER A 320 40.89 -4.08 -9.92
N MET A 321 40.43 -3.89 -8.70
CA MET A 321 39.05 -4.16 -8.35
C MET A 321 38.47 -3.16 -7.36
N TYR A 322 37.17 -2.95 -7.43
CA TYR A 322 36.36 -2.33 -6.40
C TYR A 322 35.05 -3.10 -6.23
N TYR A 323 34.50 -3.14 -5.05
CA TYR A 323 33.23 -3.80 -4.79
C TYR A 323 32.52 -3.23 -3.57
N THR A 324 31.22 -3.46 -3.55
CA THR A 324 30.38 -3.29 -2.38
C THR A 324 29.59 -4.60 -2.16
N PHE A 325 29.73 -5.13 -0.97
CA PHE A 325 28.87 -6.19 -0.46
C PHE A 325 27.99 -5.60 0.62
N ALA A 326 26.68 -5.80 0.55
CA ALA A 326 25.75 -5.39 1.58
C ALA A 326 24.81 -6.53 1.98
N TYR A 327 24.56 -6.63 3.27
CA TYR A 327 23.59 -7.55 3.84
C TYR A 327 22.69 -6.79 4.80
N THR A 328 21.38 -7.01 4.65
CA THR A 328 20.36 -6.48 5.56
C THR A 328 19.54 -7.62 6.12
N TYR A 329 19.47 -7.68 7.44
CA TYR A 329 18.47 -8.45 8.17
C TYR A 329 17.44 -7.49 8.71
N ALA A 330 16.17 -7.64 8.31
CA ALA A 330 15.13 -6.71 8.67
C ALA A 330 13.81 -7.39 8.99
N HIS A 331 12.97 -6.69 9.73
CA HIS A 331 11.58 -7.07 9.94
C HIS A 331 10.68 -5.86 10.04
N THR A 332 9.62 -5.89 9.24
CA THR A 332 8.56 -4.89 9.23
C THR A 332 7.24 -5.54 9.65
N ILE A 333 6.58 -4.94 10.64
CA ILE A 333 5.27 -5.35 11.13
C ILE A 333 4.32 -4.18 11.04
N ASP A 334 3.11 -4.40 10.54
CA ASP A 334 2.04 -3.42 10.50
C ASP A 334 0.65 -4.07 10.67
N PHE A 335 -0.40 -3.25 10.63
CA PHE A 335 -1.80 -3.70 10.59
C PHE A 335 -2.35 -3.70 9.18
N ALA A 336 -1.84 -2.82 8.32
CA ALA A 336 -2.18 -2.70 6.92
C ALA A 336 -1.02 -2.03 6.19
N SER A 337 -0.53 -2.64 5.11
CA SER A 337 0.64 -2.14 4.37
C SER A 337 0.28 -1.12 3.30
N GLY A 338 -0.99 -0.87 3.10
CA GLY A 338 -1.50 0.11 2.18
C GLY A 338 -2.38 1.12 2.90
N PHE A 339 -2.68 2.17 2.16
CA PHE A 339 -3.56 3.22 2.55
C PHE A 339 -4.68 3.30 1.52
N ARG A 340 -5.95 3.32 1.95
CA ARG A 340 -7.10 3.46 1.07
C ARG A 340 -7.38 2.30 0.07
N ASN A 341 -6.74 1.19 0.21
CA ASN A 341 -7.05 0.01 -0.56
C ASN A 341 -8.07 -0.83 0.23
N ASN A 342 -9.03 -1.46 -0.44
CA ASN A 342 -9.97 -2.38 0.22
C ASN A 342 -9.25 -3.49 0.99
N ASN A 343 -8.06 -3.86 0.51
CA ASN A 343 -7.16 -4.83 1.16
C ASN A 343 -6.38 -4.24 2.36
N SER A 344 -6.52 -2.95 2.62
CA SER A 344 -5.80 -2.23 3.67
C SER A 344 -6.72 -1.79 4.81
N GLN A 345 -7.98 -2.22 4.80
CA GLN A 345 -8.90 -1.91 5.88
C GLN A 345 -8.52 -2.67 7.14
N VAL A 346 -8.56 -1.96 8.27
CA VAL A 346 -8.39 -2.58 9.58
C VAL A 346 -9.77 -3.03 10.08
N PRO A 347 -9.93 -4.28 10.52
CA PRO A 347 -11.21 -4.78 11.01
C PRO A 347 -11.75 -3.95 12.17
N PHE A 348 -13.06 -3.74 12.22
CA PHE A 348 -13.69 -3.05 13.34
C PHE A 348 -13.58 -3.89 14.62
N PHE A 349 -13.93 -5.17 14.54
CA PHE A 349 -13.77 -6.14 15.62
C PHE A 349 -12.38 -6.79 15.51
N LEU A 350 -11.74 -7.04 16.65
CA LEU A 350 -10.47 -7.78 16.74
C LEU A 350 -9.36 -7.24 15.78
N PRO A 351 -9.07 -5.94 15.75
CA PRO A 351 -8.10 -5.39 14.78
C PRO A 351 -6.70 -6.01 14.95
N GLN A 352 -6.35 -6.50 16.15
CA GLN A 352 -5.06 -7.09 16.45
C GLN A 352 -4.73 -8.36 15.65
N ILE A 353 -5.73 -9.08 15.12
CA ILE A 353 -5.48 -10.28 14.29
C ILE A 353 -4.83 -9.94 12.96
N PHE A 354 -4.92 -8.67 12.52
CA PHE A 354 -4.30 -8.19 11.30
C PHE A 354 -2.86 -7.68 11.52
N ARG A 355 -2.39 -7.60 12.78
CA ARG A 355 -1.01 -7.23 13.06
C ARG A 355 -0.06 -8.35 12.65
N SER A 356 0.66 -8.15 11.57
CA SER A 356 1.53 -9.16 10.97
C SER A 356 2.68 -8.52 10.18
N SER A 357 3.52 -9.35 9.55
CA SER A 357 4.52 -8.86 8.60
C SER A 357 3.89 -7.98 7.54
N SER A 358 4.54 -6.87 7.19
CA SER A 358 4.09 -6.00 6.09
C SER A 358 4.18 -6.72 4.75
N ASP A 359 3.35 -6.33 3.77
CA ASP A 359 3.33 -6.94 2.42
C ASP A 359 4.69 -6.87 1.71
N PHE A 360 5.54 -5.92 2.11
CA PHE A 360 6.89 -5.69 1.58
C PHE A 360 8.01 -6.14 2.54
N ASP A 361 7.71 -6.93 3.57
CA ASP A 361 8.71 -7.43 4.53
C ASP A 361 9.68 -8.39 3.86
N LEU A 362 10.95 -8.03 3.86
CA LEU A 362 12.06 -8.86 3.41
C LEU A 362 13.00 -9.12 4.59
N ARG A 363 13.04 -10.38 5.05
CA ARG A 363 13.85 -10.76 6.22
C ARG A 363 15.34 -10.66 5.97
N HIS A 364 15.76 -11.07 4.80
CA HIS A 364 17.16 -11.08 4.40
C HIS A 364 17.29 -10.52 2.99
N VAL A 365 18.22 -9.60 2.81
CA VAL A 365 18.62 -9.08 1.50
C VAL A 365 20.14 -9.06 1.44
N ILE A 366 20.72 -9.66 0.40
CA ILE A 366 22.14 -9.60 0.08
C ILE A 366 22.27 -8.95 -1.29
N THR A 367 23.18 -7.98 -1.38
CA THR A 367 23.61 -7.42 -2.65
C THR A 367 25.10 -7.39 -2.76
N PHE A 368 25.62 -7.70 -3.93
CA PHE A 368 27.01 -7.54 -4.29
C PHE A 368 27.11 -6.87 -5.65
N ASN A 369 27.92 -5.84 -5.76
CA ASN A 369 28.23 -5.21 -7.02
C ASN A 369 29.69 -4.76 -7.03
N GLY A 370 30.28 -4.66 -8.22
CA GLY A 370 31.65 -4.21 -8.33
C GLY A 370 32.14 -4.14 -9.77
N GLY A 371 33.41 -3.81 -9.90
CA GLY A 371 34.14 -3.86 -11.15
C GLY A 371 35.51 -4.48 -10.93
N TRP A 372 35.90 -5.32 -11.85
CA TRP A 372 37.16 -6.04 -11.83
C TRP A 372 37.86 -5.93 -13.18
N ASP A 373 38.98 -5.20 -13.21
CA ASP A 373 39.88 -5.14 -14.38
C ASP A 373 40.78 -6.35 -14.36
N LEU A 374 40.59 -7.21 -15.35
CA LEU A 374 41.30 -8.51 -15.44
C LEU A 374 42.78 -8.30 -15.80
N PRO A 375 43.70 -8.97 -15.08
CA PRO A 375 45.15 -8.76 -15.22
C PRO A 375 45.75 -9.52 -16.42
N PHE A 376 45.05 -9.58 -17.54
CA PHE A 376 45.55 -10.29 -18.72
C PHE A 376 46.69 -9.50 -19.35
N ASN A 377 47.92 -10.02 -19.28
CA ASN A 377 49.14 -9.34 -19.72
C ASN A 377 49.93 -10.09 -20.79
N HIS A 378 49.61 -11.34 -21.08
CA HIS A 378 50.38 -12.22 -22.00
C HIS A 378 49.62 -12.36 -23.33
N GLY A 379 50.23 -11.92 -24.43
CA GLY A 379 49.66 -12.01 -25.78
C GLY A 379 49.51 -10.64 -26.47
N PRO A 380 48.89 -10.61 -27.68
CA PRO A 380 48.70 -9.39 -28.44
C PRO A 380 47.89 -8.37 -27.62
N GLU A 381 48.47 -7.17 -27.41
CA GLU A 381 47.95 -6.16 -26.49
C GLU A 381 46.49 -5.79 -26.78
N LYS A 382 46.14 -5.57 -28.04
CA LYS A 382 44.77 -5.22 -28.44
C LYS A 382 43.74 -6.31 -28.20
N LEU A 383 44.13 -7.57 -28.08
CA LEU A 383 43.21 -8.69 -27.84
C LEU A 383 43.11 -9.06 -26.37
N VAL A 384 44.24 -9.01 -25.67
CA VAL A 384 44.37 -9.55 -24.30
C VAL A 384 44.09 -8.53 -23.22
N LYS A 385 44.58 -7.28 -23.37
CA LYS A 385 44.39 -6.23 -22.34
C LYS A 385 43.01 -5.55 -22.44
N GLY A 386 42.60 -4.89 -21.34
CA GLY A 386 41.41 -4.05 -21.29
C GLY A 386 40.08 -4.81 -21.15
N TRP A 387 40.12 -5.98 -20.57
CA TRP A 387 38.94 -6.72 -20.14
C TRP A 387 38.53 -6.35 -18.72
N SER A 388 37.23 -6.09 -18.52
CA SER A 388 36.65 -5.80 -17.22
C SER A 388 35.33 -6.55 -17.03
N LEU A 389 35.09 -6.99 -15.80
CA LEU A 389 33.83 -7.65 -15.39
C LEU A 389 33.10 -6.76 -14.39
N PHE A 390 31.77 -6.66 -14.55
CA PHE A 390 30.90 -5.90 -13.68
C PHE A 390 29.73 -6.78 -13.25
N PRO A 391 29.86 -7.56 -12.15
CA PRO A 391 28.78 -8.36 -11.61
C PRO A 391 27.83 -7.53 -10.76
N ILE A 392 26.54 -7.85 -10.81
CA ILE A 392 25.50 -7.42 -9.88
C ILE A 392 24.77 -8.67 -9.40
N VAL A 393 24.88 -8.98 -8.12
CA VAL A 393 24.23 -10.12 -7.50
C VAL A 393 23.22 -9.62 -6.48
N THR A 394 22.01 -10.14 -6.55
CA THR A 394 20.96 -9.88 -5.54
C THR A 394 20.38 -11.20 -5.09
N TRP A 395 20.35 -11.40 -3.79
CA TRP A 395 19.60 -12.47 -3.15
C TRP A 395 18.68 -11.89 -2.08
N ARG A 396 17.44 -12.34 -2.03
CA ARG A 396 16.47 -11.94 -1.02
C ARG A 396 15.48 -13.04 -0.70
N THR A 397 14.94 -13.02 0.50
CA THR A 397 13.81 -13.86 0.89
C THR A 397 12.54 -13.48 0.10
N GLY A 398 11.57 -14.37 0.08
CA GLY A 398 10.28 -14.11 -0.54
C GLY A 398 9.44 -13.08 0.23
N TYR A 399 8.58 -12.37 -0.51
CA TYR A 399 7.55 -11.52 0.09
C TYR A 399 6.52 -12.36 0.83
N PRO A 400 5.95 -11.84 1.91
CA PRO A 400 4.80 -12.48 2.56
C PRO A 400 3.55 -12.39 1.68
N PHE A 401 2.62 -13.31 1.90
CA PHE A 401 1.29 -13.27 1.31
C PHE A 401 0.24 -13.83 2.28
N SER A 402 -0.99 -13.40 2.08
CA SER A 402 -2.18 -13.89 2.77
C SER A 402 -2.94 -14.86 1.86
N VAL A 403 -3.58 -15.86 2.43
CA VAL A 403 -4.57 -16.67 1.73
C VAL A 403 -5.95 -16.13 2.08
N THR A 404 -6.70 -15.70 1.05
CA THR A 404 -8.01 -15.10 1.20
C THR A 404 -9.10 -16.08 0.77
N ALA A 405 -10.28 -15.96 1.36
CA ALA A 405 -11.48 -16.61 0.85
C ALA A 405 -12.21 -15.66 -0.10
N GLY A 406 -12.92 -16.22 -1.07
CA GLY A 406 -13.90 -15.47 -1.85
C GLY A 406 -15.07 -15.05 -0.96
N LEU A 407 -15.77 -13.98 -1.34
CA LEU A 407 -17.07 -13.70 -0.77
C LEU A 407 -17.99 -14.89 -1.11
N PRO A 408 -18.80 -15.42 -0.15
CA PRO A 408 -19.79 -16.43 -0.48
C PRO A 408 -20.66 -15.93 -1.65
N ALA A 409 -20.86 -16.76 -2.66
CA ALA A 409 -21.66 -16.42 -3.83
C ALA A 409 -23.14 -16.18 -3.49
N SER A 410 -23.57 -16.47 -2.26
CA SER A 410 -24.92 -16.21 -1.82
C SER A 410 -24.99 -14.81 -1.20
N THR A 411 -25.67 -13.93 -1.89
CA THR A 411 -26.08 -12.60 -1.44
C THR A 411 -26.95 -12.61 -0.18
N SER A 412 -27.33 -13.77 0.33
CA SER A 412 -28.12 -13.96 1.55
C SER A 412 -27.31 -13.99 2.84
N GLN A 413 -25.99 -14.06 2.73
CA GLN A 413 -25.09 -13.88 3.88
C GLN A 413 -24.05 -12.82 3.49
N PRO A 414 -24.26 -11.56 3.85
CA PRO A 414 -23.18 -10.61 3.79
C PRO A 414 -22.03 -11.19 4.60
N GLY A 415 -20.85 -11.21 4.00
CA GLY A 415 -19.64 -11.49 4.77
C GLY A 415 -19.58 -10.60 6.01
N PRO A 416 -18.67 -10.84 6.97
CA PRO A 416 -18.59 -10.06 8.21
C PRO A 416 -18.53 -8.56 7.96
N SER A 417 -18.34 -8.17 6.74
CA SER A 417 -18.24 -6.81 6.25
C SER A 417 -19.34 -6.34 5.30
N GLY A 418 -20.24 -7.20 4.86
CA GLY A 418 -21.36 -6.85 3.97
C GLY A 418 -21.02 -6.56 2.52
N ALA A 419 -22.00 -6.36 1.66
CA ALA A 419 -21.84 -6.24 0.20
C ALA A 419 -21.02 -5.02 -0.30
N GLY A 420 -20.64 -4.11 0.55
CA GLY A 420 -19.70 -3.01 0.27
C GLY A 420 -18.41 -3.10 1.04
N ASP A 421 -18.36 -3.96 1.98
CA ASP A 421 -17.39 -4.18 3.00
C ASP A 421 -16.43 -5.28 2.54
N ARG A 422 -15.64 -4.99 1.55
CA ARG A 422 -14.65 -5.93 1.03
C ARG A 422 -13.44 -6.01 1.97
N GLN A 423 -13.70 -6.26 3.25
CA GLN A 423 -12.59 -6.66 4.10
C GLN A 423 -12.05 -8.00 3.60
N LEU A 424 -10.74 -8.13 3.62
CA LEU A 424 -10.09 -9.40 3.39
C LEU A 424 -10.63 -10.40 4.42
N VAL A 425 -11.50 -11.26 3.95
CA VAL A 425 -11.81 -12.46 4.69
C VAL A 425 -10.68 -13.43 4.38
N ASN A 426 -9.88 -13.73 5.38
CA ASN A 426 -8.87 -14.77 5.22
C ASN A 426 -9.56 -16.13 5.10
N ALA A 427 -8.96 -17.06 4.36
CA ALA A 427 -9.42 -18.43 4.33
C ALA A 427 -9.22 -19.10 5.70
N ASP A 428 -9.91 -20.18 5.97
CA ASP A 428 -9.55 -21.03 7.09
C ASP A 428 -8.36 -21.91 6.72
N GLN A 429 -7.32 -21.88 7.56
CA GLN A 429 -6.24 -22.83 7.48
C GLN A 429 -6.62 -24.11 8.24
N ILE A 430 -6.86 -25.21 7.52
CA ILE A 430 -7.30 -26.49 8.07
C ILE A 430 -6.16 -27.51 8.24
N ALA A 431 -4.99 -27.24 7.61
CA ALA A 431 -3.77 -28.02 7.75
C ALA A 431 -2.53 -27.13 7.59
N PRO A 432 -1.34 -27.56 8.04
CA PRO A 432 -0.10 -26.85 7.72
C PRO A 432 0.11 -26.74 6.21
N ILE A 433 0.58 -25.56 5.76
CA ILE A 433 0.89 -25.36 4.34
C ILE A 433 2.02 -26.30 3.90
N HIS A 434 1.83 -27.00 2.80
CA HIS A 434 2.85 -27.81 2.16
C HIS A 434 3.29 -27.14 0.86
N TYR A 435 4.53 -26.63 0.83
CA TYR A 435 5.11 -26.02 -0.35
C TYR A 435 5.52 -27.07 -1.38
N LEU A 436 5.16 -26.84 -2.63
CA LEU A 436 5.51 -27.63 -3.78
C LEU A 436 6.59 -26.93 -4.60
N SER A 437 7.20 -27.63 -5.55
CA SER A 437 8.31 -27.03 -6.31
C SER A 437 7.89 -25.86 -7.20
N GLY A 438 6.66 -25.87 -7.70
CA GLY A 438 6.16 -24.90 -8.68
C GLY A 438 6.82 -24.99 -10.06
N ASN A 439 7.93 -25.72 -10.20
CA ASN A 439 8.75 -25.76 -11.42
C ASN A 439 8.24 -26.75 -12.46
N THR A 440 7.41 -27.70 -12.05
CA THR A 440 6.84 -28.72 -12.92
C THR A 440 5.33 -28.71 -12.79
N SER A 441 4.65 -29.02 -13.90
CA SER A 441 3.19 -29.21 -13.86
C SER A 441 2.86 -30.43 -13.00
N GLN A 442 1.97 -30.25 -12.06
CA GLN A 442 1.51 -31.26 -11.12
C GLN A 442 -0.01 -31.36 -11.18
N LYS A 443 -0.56 -32.49 -10.80
CA LYS A 443 -2.00 -32.65 -10.63
C LYS A 443 -2.34 -32.60 -9.14
N VAL A 444 -3.03 -31.54 -8.73
CA VAL A 444 -3.48 -31.33 -7.35
C VAL A 444 -4.99 -31.20 -7.35
N ASN A 445 -5.67 -31.99 -6.53
CA ASN A 445 -7.14 -32.02 -6.44
C ASN A 445 -7.86 -32.10 -7.81
N GLY A 446 -7.30 -32.89 -8.75
CA GLY A 446 -7.86 -33.05 -10.09
C GLY A 446 -7.44 -31.99 -11.11
N THR A 447 -6.86 -30.86 -10.68
CA THR A 447 -6.42 -29.77 -11.55
C THR A 447 -4.94 -29.88 -11.86
N SER A 448 -4.57 -29.73 -13.13
CA SER A 448 -3.17 -29.71 -13.57
C SER A 448 -2.65 -28.28 -13.65
N GLY A 449 -1.43 -28.02 -13.14
CA GLY A 449 -0.81 -26.69 -13.17
C GLY A 449 0.52 -26.64 -12.43
N PHE A 450 1.09 -25.42 -12.36
CA PHE A 450 2.34 -25.15 -11.64
C PHE A 450 2.01 -24.65 -10.23
N PHE A 451 1.81 -25.55 -9.28
CA PHE A 451 1.42 -25.21 -7.91
C PHE A 451 2.64 -24.86 -7.06
N LEU A 452 2.54 -23.74 -6.33
CA LEU A 452 3.52 -23.36 -5.32
C LEU A 452 3.27 -24.04 -3.98
N PHE A 453 2.01 -24.32 -3.65
CA PHE A 453 1.61 -25.03 -2.43
C PHE A 453 0.36 -25.86 -2.69
N ASP A 454 0.10 -26.79 -1.78
CA ASP A 454 -1.10 -27.63 -1.83
C ASP A 454 -2.34 -26.82 -1.36
N PRO A 455 -3.32 -26.59 -2.24
CA PRO A 455 -4.55 -25.88 -1.87
C PRO A 455 -5.39 -26.54 -0.78
N SER A 456 -5.28 -27.88 -0.60
CA SER A 456 -6.07 -28.64 0.38
C SER A 456 -5.81 -28.27 1.84
N ALA A 457 -4.76 -27.48 2.10
CA ALA A 457 -4.47 -26.93 3.41
C ALA A 457 -5.44 -25.81 3.85
N PHE A 458 -6.31 -25.35 2.95
CA PHE A 458 -7.19 -24.22 3.19
C PHE A 458 -8.63 -24.52 2.79
N SER A 459 -9.59 -23.88 3.49
CA SER A 459 -11.01 -23.87 3.13
C SER A 459 -11.40 -22.48 2.65
N ASP A 460 -12.27 -22.43 1.62
CA ASP A 460 -12.87 -21.20 1.10
C ASP A 460 -14.14 -20.76 1.85
N SER A 461 -14.54 -21.54 2.87
CA SER A 461 -15.69 -21.25 3.73
C SER A 461 -15.20 -20.79 5.10
N PRO A 462 -14.82 -19.52 5.23
CA PRO A 462 -14.11 -19.02 6.41
C PRO A 462 -15.00 -19.03 7.67
N THR A 463 -14.41 -19.39 8.79
CA THR A 463 -15.03 -19.25 10.11
C THR A 463 -15.21 -17.76 10.44
N PRO A 464 -16.44 -17.30 10.76
CA PRO A 464 -16.67 -15.91 11.13
C PRO A 464 -15.83 -15.50 12.37
N PRO A 465 -15.42 -14.22 12.48
CA PRO A 465 -15.72 -13.14 11.55
C PRO A 465 -14.72 -13.00 10.37
N TYR A 466 -13.52 -13.60 10.40
CA TYR A 466 -12.44 -13.28 9.46
C TYR A 466 -11.62 -14.47 8.95
N GLY A 467 -12.02 -15.70 9.21
CA GLY A 467 -11.24 -16.90 8.94
C GLY A 467 -10.05 -17.06 9.90
N THR A 468 -9.35 -18.19 9.81
CA THR A 468 -8.29 -18.57 10.75
C THR A 468 -6.87 -18.38 10.21
N ALA A 469 -6.67 -18.28 8.89
CA ALA A 469 -5.35 -17.99 8.31
C ALA A 469 -4.93 -16.57 8.70
N ALA A 470 -3.76 -16.43 9.31
CA ALA A 470 -3.26 -15.10 9.67
C ALA A 470 -2.84 -14.32 8.41
N ARG A 471 -3.02 -12.99 8.48
CA ARG A 471 -2.52 -12.08 7.43
C ARG A 471 -1.01 -12.28 7.25
N ASN A 472 -0.54 -12.38 6.00
CA ASN A 472 0.88 -12.45 5.65
C ASN A 472 1.68 -13.55 6.39
N ALA A 473 1.01 -14.64 6.72
CA ALA A 473 1.63 -15.77 7.42
C ALA A 473 2.55 -16.61 6.53
N PHE A 474 2.36 -16.53 5.22
CA PHE A 474 3.06 -17.37 4.23
C PHE A 474 4.05 -16.52 3.43
N ARG A 475 5.04 -17.19 2.79
CA ARG A 475 6.02 -16.48 1.98
C ARG A 475 6.19 -17.10 0.60
N LEU A 476 6.34 -16.23 -0.38
CA LEU A 476 6.80 -16.62 -1.71
C LEU A 476 8.24 -17.14 -1.63
N PRO A 477 8.70 -17.89 -2.64
CA PRO A 477 10.10 -18.28 -2.76
C PRO A 477 11.03 -17.06 -2.76
N GLY A 478 12.24 -17.24 -2.27
CA GLY A 478 13.29 -16.22 -2.38
C GLY A 478 13.67 -15.97 -3.84
N ARG A 479 14.33 -14.85 -4.08
CA ARG A 479 14.85 -14.48 -5.39
C ARG A 479 16.37 -14.44 -5.35
N THR A 480 17.02 -15.09 -6.33
CA THR A 480 18.46 -15.00 -6.59
C THR A 480 18.66 -14.55 -8.02
N ASN A 481 19.28 -13.40 -8.22
CA ASN A 481 19.57 -12.87 -9.55
C ASN A 481 21.05 -12.49 -9.67
N MET A 482 21.64 -12.79 -10.80
CA MET A 482 22.95 -12.31 -11.16
C MET A 482 22.92 -11.73 -12.57
N ASP A 483 23.30 -10.46 -12.67
CA ASP A 483 23.57 -9.77 -13.92
C ASP A 483 25.07 -9.59 -14.05
N LEU A 484 25.58 -9.72 -15.27
CA LEU A 484 27.00 -9.62 -15.55
C LEU A 484 27.25 -8.84 -16.82
N SER A 485 28.09 -7.82 -16.73
CA SER A 485 28.63 -7.13 -17.90
C SER A 485 30.08 -7.52 -18.10
N LEU A 486 30.42 -7.99 -19.29
CA LEU A 486 31.78 -8.18 -19.77
C LEU A 486 32.11 -7.05 -20.72
N VAL A 487 33.12 -6.27 -20.37
CA VAL A 487 33.55 -5.10 -21.14
C VAL A 487 34.94 -5.32 -21.69
N LYS A 488 35.12 -5.01 -22.96
CA LYS A 488 36.43 -4.97 -23.63
C LYS A 488 36.71 -3.56 -24.13
N ASN A 489 37.70 -2.91 -23.57
CA ASN A 489 38.17 -1.61 -24.06
C ASN A 489 39.47 -1.78 -24.87
N THR A 490 39.46 -1.34 -26.15
CA THR A 490 40.58 -1.50 -27.07
C THR A 490 41.01 -0.12 -27.57
N PRO A 491 42.20 0.38 -27.22
CA PRO A 491 42.73 1.60 -27.80
C PRO A 491 43.05 1.40 -29.29
N ILE A 492 42.57 2.29 -30.14
CA ILE A 492 42.78 2.27 -31.61
C ILE A 492 43.87 3.25 -32.01
N HIS A 493 43.82 4.46 -31.46
CA HIS A 493 44.79 5.52 -31.79
C HIS A 493 45.30 6.18 -30.49
N GLY A 494 46.30 5.58 -29.87
CA GLY A 494 46.81 6.00 -28.58
C GLY A 494 45.70 6.11 -27.52
N ASP A 495 45.74 7.16 -26.71
CA ASP A 495 44.71 7.44 -25.70
C ASP A 495 43.54 8.27 -26.26
N ARG A 496 43.57 8.68 -27.53
CA ARG A 496 42.55 9.58 -28.09
C ARG A 496 41.31 8.86 -28.59
N VAL A 497 41.47 7.65 -29.14
CA VAL A 497 40.35 6.90 -29.69
C VAL A 497 40.40 5.47 -29.16
N SER A 498 39.30 5.03 -28.58
CA SER A 498 39.12 3.64 -28.16
C SER A 498 37.78 3.09 -28.59
N VAL A 499 37.72 1.79 -28.78
CA VAL A 499 36.47 1.03 -28.99
C VAL A 499 36.19 0.23 -27.75
N ARG A 500 35.00 0.47 -27.17
CA ARG A 500 34.46 -0.30 -26.05
C ARG A 500 33.37 -1.22 -26.58
N LEU A 501 33.57 -2.51 -26.38
CA LEU A 501 32.56 -3.55 -26.61
C LEU A 501 32.05 -4.02 -25.27
N ASN A 502 30.73 -4.20 -25.13
CA ASN A 502 30.13 -4.78 -23.95
C ASN A 502 29.15 -5.90 -24.30
N VAL A 503 29.15 -6.91 -23.47
CA VAL A 503 28.19 -8.02 -23.47
C VAL A 503 27.54 -8.01 -22.10
N ASP A 504 26.26 -7.63 -22.07
CA ASP A 504 25.49 -7.56 -20.85
C ASP A 504 24.53 -8.75 -20.80
N ALA A 505 24.57 -9.52 -19.72
CA ALA A 505 23.71 -10.67 -19.49
C ALA A 505 22.88 -10.42 -18.22
N PHE A 506 21.59 -10.23 -18.40
CA PHE A 506 20.63 -10.13 -17.30
C PHE A 506 20.10 -11.53 -16.98
N ASN A 507 19.98 -11.88 -15.70
CA ASN A 507 19.65 -13.24 -15.23
C ASN A 507 20.54 -14.27 -15.93
N ILE A 508 21.86 -14.16 -15.75
CA ILE A 508 22.87 -14.95 -16.48
C ILE A 508 22.64 -16.46 -16.40
N PHE A 509 22.15 -16.95 -15.26
CA PHE A 509 21.87 -18.37 -15.04
C PHE A 509 20.55 -18.85 -15.67
N ASN A 510 19.73 -17.94 -16.21
CA ASN A 510 18.39 -18.23 -16.74
C ASN A 510 17.53 -19.02 -15.75
N HIS A 511 17.64 -18.70 -14.47
CA HIS A 511 16.90 -19.38 -13.42
C HIS A 511 15.48 -18.82 -13.31
N THR A 512 14.48 -19.68 -13.48
CA THR A 512 13.07 -19.31 -13.33
C THR A 512 12.78 -18.97 -11.88
N GLN A 513 12.24 -17.78 -11.63
CA GLN A 513 11.92 -17.30 -10.30
C GLN A 513 10.47 -16.80 -10.27
N PHE A 514 9.69 -17.29 -9.31
CA PHE A 514 8.26 -16.99 -9.23
C PHE A 514 8.04 -15.62 -8.61
N ARG A 515 7.10 -14.88 -9.21
CA ARG A 515 6.75 -13.51 -8.80
C ARG A 515 5.44 -13.46 -8.03
N SER A 516 4.44 -14.23 -8.46
CA SER A 516 3.11 -14.23 -7.85
C SER A 516 2.47 -15.62 -7.90
N VAL A 517 1.53 -15.83 -7.00
CA VAL A 517 0.71 -17.04 -6.85
C VAL A 517 -0.76 -16.61 -6.66
N SER A 518 -1.69 -17.44 -7.12
CA SER A 518 -3.10 -17.24 -6.81
C SER A 518 -3.37 -17.56 -5.35
N THR A 519 -3.84 -16.56 -4.58
CA THR A 519 -4.03 -16.65 -3.13
C THR A 519 -5.49 -16.69 -2.69
N ASN A 520 -6.44 -16.58 -3.62
CA ASN A 520 -7.86 -16.68 -3.32
C ASN A 520 -8.32 -18.15 -3.33
N ALA A 521 -8.73 -18.66 -2.19
CA ALA A 521 -9.14 -20.06 -2.00
C ALA A 521 -10.34 -20.47 -2.86
N SER A 522 -11.20 -19.52 -3.24
CA SER A 522 -12.34 -19.78 -4.14
C SER A 522 -11.97 -19.76 -5.63
N SER A 523 -10.72 -19.49 -5.96
CA SER A 523 -10.27 -19.48 -7.36
C SER A 523 -9.98 -20.89 -7.87
N ASN A 524 -10.35 -21.18 -9.10
CA ASN A 524 -10.05 -22.46 -9.78
C ASN A 524 -8.54 -22.68 -10.03
N ILE A 525 -7.72 -21.61 -9.91
CA ILE A 525 -6.26 -21.65 -10.01
C ILE A 525 -5.58 -21.42 -8.65
N PHE A 526 -6.30 -21.57 -7.54
CA PHE A 526 -5.75 -21.37 -6.20
C PHE A 526 -4.48 -22.18 -5.97
N GLY A 527 -3.44 -21.56 -5.43
CA GLY A 527 -2.13 -22.16 -5.19
C GLY A 527 -1.21 -22.22 -6.42
N GLN A 528 -1.70 -21.86 -7.61
CA GLN A 528 -0.89 -21.87 -8.84
C GLN A 528 -0.04 -20.62 -8.97
N VAL A 529 1.16 -20.79 -9.50
CA VAL A 529 2.04 -19.70 -9.93
C VAL A 529 1.39 -18.94 -11.09
N THR A 530 1.20 -17.66 -10.94
CA THR A 530 0.54 -16.79 -11.94
C THR A 530 1.51 -15.95 -12.75
N SER A 531 2.72 -15.70 -12.21
CA SER A 531 3.77 -15.01 -12.97
C SER A 531 5.17 -15.37 -12.46
N ALA A 532 6.15 -15.19 -13.34
CA ALA A 532 7.57 -15.30 -13.05
C ALA A 532 8.29 -13.98 -13.39
N TYR A 533 9.51 -13.82 -12.88
CA TYR A 533 10.41 -12.75 -13.31
C TYR A 533 10.97 -13.06 -14.70
N ASP A 534 11.55 -12.03 -15.32
CA ASP A 534 12.04 -12.12 -16.70
C ASP A 534 13.11 -13.18 -16.89
N PRO A 535 13.10 -13.89 -18.04
CA PRO A 535 14.15 -14.83 -18.41
C PRO A 535 15.47 -14.09 -18.68
N ARG A 536 16.52 -14.86 -19.02
CA ARG A 536 17.79 -14.27 -19.42
C ARG A 536 17.65 -13.42 -20.67
N VAL A 537 18.17 -12.18 -20.59
CA VAL A 537 18.30 -11.26 -21.70
C VAL A 537 19.78 -11.00 -21.96
N LEU A 538 20.21 -11.05 -23.21
CA LEU A 538 21.55 -10.68 -23.63
C LEU A 538 21.50 -9.40 -24.46
N GLN A 539 22.38 -8.47 -24.14
CA GLN A 539 22.54 -7.22 -24.87
C GLN A 539 23.99 -7.07 -25.34
N LEU A 540 24.19 -6.69 -26.59
CA LEU A 540 25.50 -6.37 -27.14
C LEU A 540 25.56 -4.87 -27.41
N GLY A 541 26.66 -4.23 -27.00
CA GLY A 541 26.91 -2.82 -27.22
C GLY A 541 28.30 -2.57 -27.80
N ALA A 542 28.42 -1.56 -28.65
CA ALA A 542 29.69 -1.05 -29.17
C ALA A 542 29.71 0.47 -29.11
N HIS A 543 30.76 1.04 -28.51
CA HIS A 543 30.95 2.47 -28.34
C HIS A 543 32.30 2.89 -28.87
N ILE A 544 32.36 3.96 -29.63
CA ILE A 544 33.59 4.63 -30.00
C ILE A 544 33.73 5.83 -29.08
N ILE A 545 34.86 5.89 -28.39
CA ILE A 545 35.18 6.95 -27.41
C ILE A 545 36.36 7.73 -28.02
N PHE A 546 36.19 9.03 -28.19
CA PHE A 546 37.17 9.95 -28.80
C PHE A 546 37.28 11.24 -27.98
#